data_686cc6a189447504638f882a614df670
#
_entry.id   686cc6a189447504638f882a614df670
#
_cell.length_a   1.000
_cell.length_b   1.000
_cell.length_c   1.000
_cell.angle_alpha   90.00
_cell.angle_beta   90.00
_cell.angle_gamma   90.00
#
_symmetry.space_group_name_H-M   'P 1'
#
loop_
_entity.id
_entity.type
_entity.pdbx_description
1 polymer ?
#
loop_
_entity_poly.entity_id
_entity_poly.type
_entity_poly.pdbx_seq_one_letter_code
_entity_poly.pdbx_strand_id
1 'polypeptide(L)'
;MLIAHLEAIVQRPGSYVEFNLISELIGDVLEELRKSGLKTVFIVDDLDRLDPDHIFRILNILSVHYDNDIDKNKFGFDKVICICDLTNIQSVFHHRYGSAADFFGYIDKFYSEEPFKFNNSDAIA
;
A
#
# COMPACT_ATOMS: atom_id res chain seq x y z
N MET A 1 29.45 0.13 1.27
CA MET A 1 28.40 -0.20 0.31
C MET A 1 27.09 0.55 0.57
N LEU A 2 26.51 0.46 1.75
CA LEU A 2 25.28 1.20 2.10
C LEU A 2 25.48 2.73 2.08
N ILE A 3 26.56 3.24 2.65
CA ILE A 3 26.86 4.68 2.73
C ILE A 3 27.06 5.28 1.33
N ALA A 4 27.82 4.63 0.45
CA ALA A 4 28.01 5.08 -0.93
C ALA A 4 26.71 5.07 -1.74
N HIS A 5 25.82 4.13 -1.46
CA HIS A 5 24.49 4.05 -2.08
C HIS A 5 23.58 5.18 -1.60
N LEU A 6 23.58 5.47 -0.30
CA LEU A 6 22.86 6.59 0.28
C LEU A 6 23.35 7.95 -0.27
N GLU A 7 24.66 8.13 -0.41
CA GLU A 7 25.23 9.33 -1.00
C GLU A 7 24.82 9.52 -2.47
N ALA A 8 24.81 8.44 -3.25
CA ALA A 8 24.37 8.46 -4.65
C ALA A 8 22.86 8.83 -4.79
N ILE A 9 22.02 8.41 -3.86
CA ILE A 9 20.59 8.75 -3.84
C ILE A 9 20.37 10.21 -3.48
N VAL A 10 21.06 10.72 -2.47
CA VAL A 10 20.97 12.12 -2.03
C VAL A 10 21.43 13.10 -3.10
N GLN A 11 22.37 12.69 -3.96
CA GLN A 11 22.92 13.54 -5.02
C GLN A 11 22.10 13.52 -6.32
N ARG A 12 21.06 12.71 -6.44
CA ARG A 12 20.21 12.70 -7.63
C ARG A 12 19.38 13.98 -7.72
N PRO A 13 19.49 14.77 -8.80
CA PRO A 13 18.65 15.95 -9.00
C PRO A 13 17.22 15.54 -9.33
N GLY A 14 16.28 16.03 -8.55
CA GLY A 14 14.87 16.07 -8.91
C GLY A 14 13.99 14.98 -8.31
N SER A 15 12.84 15.43 -7.89
CA SER A 15 11.65 14.69 -7.47
C SER A 15 11.68 14.17 -6.03
N TYR A 16 11.64 15.08 -5.11
CA TYR A 16 11.31 14.83 -3.70
C TYR A 16 9.85 14.38 -3.47
N VAL A 17 9.02 14.35 -4.50
CA VAL A 17 7.57 14.16 -4.33
C VAL A 17 7.18 12.69 -4.34
N GLU A 18 7.92 11.80 -5.00
CA GLU A 18 7.53 10.39 -5.16
C GLU A 18 8.59 9.37 -4.74
N PHE A 19 9.84 9.75 -4.67
CA PHE A 19 10.96 8.91 -4.26
C PHE A 19 11.77 9.62 -3.18
N ASN A 20 11.49 9.32 -1.94
CA ASN A 20 12.38 9.71 -0.87
C ASN A 20 13.39 8.59 -0.59
N LEU A 21 14.48 8.96 0.09
CA LEU A 21 15.54 8.05 0.48
C LEU A 21 15.04 6.76 1.16
N ILE A 22 13.99 6.88 1.99
CA ILE A 22 13.40 5.76 2.71
C ILE A 22 12.71 4.78 1.75
N SER A 23 11.97 5.28 0.78
CA SER A 23 11.30 4.43 -0.22
C SER A 23 12.29 3.66 -1.09
N GLU A 24 13.38 4.30 -1.49
CA GLU A 24 14.46 3.62 -2.25
C GLU A 24 15.17 2.57 -1.40
N LEU A 25 15.47 2.89 -0.14
CA LEU A 25 16.09 1.94 0.78
C LEU A 25 15.20 0.70 1.02
N ILE A 26 13.91 0.90 1.21
CA ILE A 26 12.95 -0.21 1.33
C ILE A 26 12.98 -1.06 0.05
N GLY A 27 12.93 -0.44 -1.12
CA GLY A 27 13.00 -1.15 -2.40
C GLY A 27 14.26 -2.00 -2.55
N ASP A 28 15.40 -1.46 -2.17
CA ASP A 28 16.69 -2.17 -2.23
C ASP A 28 16.74 -3.36 -1.27
N VAL A 29 16.24 -3.20 -0.05
CA VAL A 29 16.14 -4.29 0.93
C VAL A 29 15.23 -5.40 0.41
N LEU A 30 14.08 -5.06 -0.14
CA LEU A 30 13.13 -6.03 -0.71
C LEU A 30 13.72 -6.76 -1.91
N GLU A 31 14.51 -6.09 -2.74
CA GLU A 31 15.20 -6.71 -3.87
C GLU A 31 16.23 -7.74 -3.39
N GLU A 32 17.01 -7.41 -2.35
CA GLU A 32 17.96 -8.36 -1.77
C GLU A 32 17.26 -9.58 -1.14
N LEU A 33 16.15 -9.38 -0.45
CA LEU A 33 15.35 -10.47 0.10
C LEU A 33 14.81 -11.37 -1.02
N ARG A 34 14.35 -10.80 -2.11
CA ARG A 34 13.88 -11.55 -3.28
C ARG A 34 14.98 -12.36 -3.93
N LYS A 35 16.19 -11.80 -4.10
CA LYS A 35 17.36 -12.52 -4.60
C LYS A 35 17.72 -13.72 -3.71
N SER A 36 17.46 -13.62 -2.41
CA SER A 36 17.62 -14.71 -1.44
C SER A 36 16.49 -15.74 -1.47
N GLY A 37 15.50 -15.60 -2.36
CA GLY A 37 14.36 -16.50 -2.49
C GLY A 37 13.26 -16.30 -1.42
N LEU A 38 13.32 -15.22 -0.64
CA LEU A 38 12.32 -14.91 0.38
C LEU A 38 11.12 -14.19 -0.24
N LYS A 39 9.94 -14.50 0.30
CA LYS A 39 8.69 -13.80 -0.01
C LYS A 39 8.40 -12.75 1.04
N THR A 40 7.90 -11.62 0.60
CA THR A 40 7.62 -10.48 1.47
C THR A 40 6.14 -10.14 1.46
N VAL A 41 5.59 -9.90 2.65
CA VAL A 41 4.20 -9.47 2.83
C VAL A 41 4.20 -8.18 3.64
N PHE A 42 3.57 -7.15 3.11
CA PHE A 42 3.36 -5.89 3.79
C PHE A 42 1.96 -5.84 4.38
N ILE A 43 1.85 -5.65 5.69
CA ILE A 43 0.57 -5.58 6.39
C ILE A 43 0.36 -4.16 6.89
N VAL A 44 -0.74 -3.55 6.48
CA VAL A 44 -1.21 -2.25 6.98
C VAL A 44 -2.40 -2.51 7.89
N ASP A 45 -2.18 -2.38 9.18
CA ASP A 45 -3.23 -2.57 10.19
C ASP A 45 -3.91 -1.26 10.56
N ASP A 46 -5.17 -1.33 10.97
CA ASP A 46 -5.98 -0.18 11.40
C ASP A 46 -6.01 0.98 10.36
N LEU A 47 -6.05 0.66 9.07
CA LEU A 47 -6.00 1.65 8.00
C LEU A 47 -7.11 2.70 8.14
N ASP A 48 -8.29 2.33 8.61
CA ASP A 48 -9.45 3.21 8.79
C ASP A 48 -9.32 4.20 9.95
N ARG A 49 -8.29 4.06 10.79
CA ARG A 49 -7.99 4.98 11.90
C ARG A 49 -7.08 6.14 11.52
N LEU A 50 -6.53 6.11 10.34
CA LEU A 50 -5.70 7.19 9.83
C LEU A 50 -6.54 8.40 9.42
N ASP A 51 -5.87 9.53 9.27
CA ASP A 51 -6.48 10.70 8.65
C ASP A 51 -7.04 10.32 7.26
N PRO A 52 -8.27 10.77 6.91
CA PRO A 52 -8.91 10.44 5.64
C PRO A 52 -8.04 10.69 4.41
N ASP A 53 -7.29 11.78 4.40
CA ASP A 53 -6.39 12.09 3.30
C ASP A 53 -5.27 11.05 3.15
N HIS A 54 -4.79 10.52 4.26
CA HIS A 54 -3.76 9.49 4.27
C HIS A 54 -4.29 8.11 3.86
N ILE A 55 -5.52 7.76 4.23
CA ILE A 55 -6.14 6.47 3.86
C ILE A 55 -6.11 6.29 2.34
N PHE A 56 -6.70 7.22 1.62
CA PHE A 56 -6.82 7.11 0.16
C PHE A 56 -5.48 7.30 -0.54
N ARG A 57 -4.58 8.09 0.03
CA ARG A 57 -3.22 8.24 -0.48
C ARG A 57 -2.42 6.94 -0.37
N ILE A 58 -2.51 6.24 0.75
CA ILE A 58 -1.85 4.95 0.96
C ILE A 58 -2.39 3.91 -0.02
N LEU A 59 -3.71 3.80 -0.16
CA LEU A 59 -4.35 2.91 -1.12
C LEU A 59 -3.87 3.20 -2.55
N ASN A 60 -3.85 4.46 -2.94
CA ASN A 60 -3.35 4.85 -4.26
C ASN A 60 -1.86 4.52 -4.45
N ILE A 61 -1.00 4.82 -3.47
CA ILE A 61 0.44 4.53 -3.56
C ILE A 61 0.69 3.02 -3.69
N LEU A 62 -0.03 2.20 -2.94
CA LEU A 62 0.13 0.75 -2.97
C LEU A 62 -0.43 0.11 -4.24
N SER A 63 -1.44 0.74 -4.89
CA SER A 63 -2.10 0.21 -6.08
C SER A 63 -1.53 0.72 -7.40
N VAL A 64 -0.91 1.90 -7.43
CA VAL A 64 -0.56 2.65 -8.66
C VAL A 64 0.50 1.99 -9.53
N HIS A 65 1.15 0.95 -9.08
CA HIS A 65 2.17 0.30 -9.89
C HIS A 65 1.95 -1.20 -10.11
N TYR A 66 0.72 -1.56 -10.46
CA TYR A 66 0.52 -2.68 -11.36
C TYR A 66 0.92 -2.20 -12.76
N ASP A 67 2.21 -1.96 -12.96
CA ASP A 67 2.72 -1.71 -14.29
C ASP A 67 2.57 -2.99 -15.12
N ASN A 68 2.15 -2.85 -16.36
CA ASN A 68 1.62 -3.89 -17.24
C ASN A 68 2.48 -5.14 -17.45
N ASP A 69 3.66 -5.22 -16.88
CA ASP A 69 4.58 -6.34 -17.07
C ASP A 69 5.03 -7.06 -15.79
N ILE A 70 4.72 -6.51 -14.61
CA ILE A 70 5.14 -7.14 -13.37
C ILE A 70 4.10 -6.84 -12.29
N ASP A 71 3.44 -7.85 -11.76
CA ASP A 71 2.51 -7.81 -10.62
C ASP A 71 3.18 -7.28 -9.33
N LYS A 72 3.73 -6.07 -9.39
CA LYS A 72 4.49 -5.49 -8.29
C LYS A 72 3.97 -4.11 -7.93
N ASN A 73 3.67 -3.94 -6.65
CA ASN A 73 3.46 -2.60 -6.08
C ASN A 73 4.75 -1.79 -6.11
N LYS A 74 4.65 -0.48 -5.86
CA LYS A 74 5.76 0.49 -5.91
C LYS A 74 7.03 0.04 -5.18
N PHE A 75 6.89 -0.67 -4.06
CA PHE A 75 8.02 -1.10 -3.25
C PHE A 75 8.53 -2.51 -3.60
N GLY A 76 7.77 -3.28 -4.36
CA GLY A 76 8.13 -4.64 -4.73
C GLY A 76 7.79 -5.70 -3.68
N PHE A 77 6.83 -5.45 -2.79
CA PHE A 77 6.29 -6.49 -1.92
C PHE A 77 5.58 -7.56 -2.75
N ASP A 78 5.71 -8.83 -2.37
CA ASP A 78 5.01 -9.93 -3.03
C ASP A 78 3.50 -9.87 -2.78
N LYS A 79 3.11 -9.45 -1.57
CA LYS A 79 1.71 -9.20 -1.19
C LYS A 79 1.58 -7.99 -0.30
N VAL A 80 0.43 -7.33 -0.42
CA VAL A 80 0.01 -6.27 0.49
C VAL A 80 -1.35 -6.66 1.08
N ILE A 81 -1.46 -6.60 2.40
CA ILE A 81 -2.70 -6.89 3.13
C ILE A 81 -3.08 -5.64 3.91
N CYS A 82 -4.26 -5.10 3.64
CA CYS A 82 -4.82 -3.99 4.40
C CYS A 82 -5.91 -4.52 5.34
N ILE A 83 -5.77 -4.22 6.62
CA ILE A 83 -6.74 -4.58 7.66
C ILE A 83 -7.47 -3.30 8.07
N CYS A 84 -8.79 -3.29 7.93
CA CYS A 84 -9.60 -2.12 8.22
C CYS A 84 -11.08 -2.49 8.40
N ASP A 85 -11.82 -1.58 9.04
CA ASP A 85 -13.28 -1.61 8.95
C ASP A 85 -13.73 -0.92 7.65
N LEU A 86 -14.19 -1.72 6.71
CA LEU A 86 -14.61 -1.22 5.40
C LEU A 86 -15.80 -0.26 5.49
N THR A 87 -16.66 -0.43 6.50
CA THR A 87 -17.80 0.47 6.74
C THR A 87 -17.32 1.86 7.17
N ASN A 88 -16.27 1.92 7.98
CA ASN A 88 -15.64 3.19 8.36
C ASN A 88 -15.01 3.87 7.14
N ILE A 89 -14.29 3.14 6.31
CA ILE A 89 -13.70 3.70 5.07
C ILE A 89 -14.80 4.20 4.13
N GLN A 90 -15.90 3.46 3.99
CA GLN A 90 -17.06 3.90 3.20
C GLN A 90 -17.65 5.20 3.73
N SER A 91 -17.81 5.34 5.04
CA SER A 91 -18.30 6.57 5.67
C SER A 91 -17.40 7.75 5.40
N VAL A 92 -16.10 7.56 5.52
CA VAL A 92 -15.09 8.60 5.21
C VAL A 92 -15.14 8.99 3.73
N PHE A 93 -15.26 8.01 2.84
CA PHE A 93 -15.39 8.25 1.39
C PHE A 93 -16.62 9.09 1.06
N HIS A 94 -17.79 8.73 1.60
CA HIS A 94 -19.04 9.47 1.37
C HIS A 94 -19.01 10.88 1.98
N HIS A 95 -18.34 11.05 3.11
CA HIS A 95 -18.14 12.39 3.68
C HIS A 95 -17.29 13.27 2.76
N ARG A 96 -16.28 12.70 2.11
CA ARG A 96 -15.36 13.43 1.24
C ARG A 96 -15.91 13.69 -0.17
N TYR A 97 -16.57 12.70 -0.76
CA TYR A 97 -16.99 12.72 -2.17
C TYR A 97 -18.50 12.83 -2.38
N GLY A 98 -19.27 12.81 -1.28
CA GLY A 98 -20.73 12.86 -1.30
C GLY A 98 -21.38 11.48 -1.20
N SER A 99 -22.59 11.45 -0.64
CA SER A 99 -23.33 10.21 -0.38
C SER A 99 -23.77 9.45 -1.64
N ALA A 100 -23.83 10.14 -2.78
CA ALA A 100 -24.16 9.54 -4.07
C ALA A 100 -22.94 8.96 -4.82
N ALA A 101 -21.72 9.17 -4.29
CA ALA A 101 -20.50 8.63 -4.92
C ALA A 101 -20.44 7.11 -4.78
N ASP A 102 -20.04 6.43 -5.85
CA ASP A 102 -19.91 4.97 -5.87
C ASP A 102 -18.64 4.50 -5.14
N PHE A 103 -18.81 4.15 -3.87
CA PHE A 103 -17.72 3.64 -3.06
C PHE A 103 -17.20 2.29 -3.55
N PHE A 104 -18.07 1.37 -3.88
CA PHE A 104 -17.66 0.02 -4.27
C PHE A 104 -16.92 0.03 -5.60
N GLY A 105 -17.37 0.80 -6.58
CA GLY A 105 -16.64 1.00 -7.82
C GLY A 105 -15.29 1.70 -7.63
N TYR A 106 -15.19 2.56 -6.61
CA TYR A 106 -13.92 3.20 -6.27
C TYR A 106 -12.94 2.25 -5.59
N ILE A 107 -13.40 1.50 -4.58
CA ILE A 107 -12.52 0.63 -3.77
C ILE A 107 -12.08 -0.62 -4.51
N ASP A 108 -12.89 -1.10 -5.43
CA ASP A 108 -12.66 -2.32 -6.22
C ASP A 108 -11.30 -2.31 -6.97
N LYS A 109 -10.86 -1.15 -7.38
CA LYS A 109 -9.57 -0.98 -8.07
C LYS A 109 -8.33 -1.24 -7.19
N PHE A 110 -8.48 -1.29 -5.87
CA PHE A 110 -7.36 -1.41 -4.94
C PHE A 110 -7.07 -2.82 -4.48
N TYR A 111 -7.95 -3.78 -4.72
CA TYR A 111 -7.74 -5.16 -4.31
C TYR A 111 -7.85 -6.11 -5.51
N SER A 112 -7.05 -7.16 -5.47
CA SER A 112 -7.05 -8.24 -6.47
C SER A 112 -7.83 -9.46 -6.03
N GLU A 113 -8.11 -9.57 -4.74
CA GLU A 113 -8.86 -10.66 -4.12
C GLU A 113 -10.04 -10.09 -3.35
N GLU A 114 -11.16 -10.80 -3.31
CA GLU A 114 -12.33 -10.38 -2.56
C GLU A 114 -11.99 -10.11 -1.09
N PRO A 115 -12.49 -8.99 -0.52
CA PRO A 115 -12.23 -8.67 0.88
C PRO A 115 -12.74 -9.77 1.82
N PHE A 116 -11.83 -10.29 2.62
CA PHE A 116 -12.17 -11.26 3.65
C PHE A 116 -12.83 -10.58 4.85
N LYS A 117 -14.04 -11.00 5.21
CA LYS A 117 -14.71 -10.52 6.42
C LYS A 117 -14.35 -11.40 7.60
N PHE A 118 -13.53 -10.86 8.49
CA PHE A 118 -13.19 -11.54 9.74
C PHE A 118 -14.30 -11.36 10.77
N ASN A 119 -14.74 -12.47 11.37
CA ASN A 119 -15.71 -12.47 12.45
C ASN A 119 -15.14 -13.24 13.65
N ASN A 120 -15.02 -12.58 14.80
CA ASN A 120 -14.50 -13.19 16.02
C ASN A 120 -15.30 -14.39 16.49
N SER A 121 -16.62 -14.43 16.25
CA SER A 121 -17.46 -15.57 16.61
C SER A 121 -17.11 -16.83 15.84
N ASP A 122 -16.56 -16.72 14.65
CA ASP A 122 -16.16 -17.88 13.85
C ASP A 122 -14.79 -18.44 14.27
N ALA A 123 -13.98 -17.62 14.97
CA ALA A 123 -12.67 -18.01 15.45
C ALA A 123 -12.69 -18.77 16.81
N ILE A 124 -13.82 -18.73 17.51
CA ILE A 124 -13.98 -19.32 18.85
C ILE A 124 -14.73 -20.67 18.80
N ALA A 125 -15.17 -21.06 17.63
CA ALA A 125 -15.85 -22.34 17.43
C ALA A 125 -14.84 -23.55 17.36
#